data_b0a55f9956374f59658ec04b2be860f0
#
_entry.id   b0a55f9956374f59658ec04b2be860f0
#
_cell.length_a   1.000
_cell.length_b   1.000
_cell.length_c   1.000
_cell.angle_alpha   90.00
_cell.angle_beta   90.00
_cell.angle_gamma   90.00
#
_symmetry.space_group_name_H-M   'P 1'
#
loop_
_entity.id
_entity.type
_entity.pdbx_description
1 polymer ?
#
loop_
_entity_poly.entity_id
_entity_poly.type
_entity_poly.pdbx_seq_one_letter_code
_entity_poly.pdbx_strand_id
1 'polypeptide(L)'
;DLHPRVRRQRQMCIRDRFTSVDLASLGVQSVLVYIFLMWVGGAAQSTAGGIKVNAFAVVVLNLVAVLRGTERVEVFGRELSYDSIRRSNATVVMSISVLFVFVFILTIWEPQASVMALLFECVSALSTVGSSLNLTPTLGDNSKLLVAFLMFIGRVGLITLMLGIIKQKKHTKYQYPSGQIIIN
;
A
#
# COMPACT_ATOMS: atom_id res chain seq x y z
N ASP A 1 -3.22 31.66 24.02
CA ASP A 1 -2.13 30.68 23.82
C ASP A 1 -2.57 29.33 24.33
N LEU A 2 -2.89 28.43 23.40
CA LEU A 2 -3.28 27.06 23.71
C LEU A 2 -2.04 26.28 24.19
N HIS A 3 -2.18 25.62 25.35
CA HIS A 3 -1.14 24.79 25.96
C HIS A 3 -0.48 23.84 24.95
N PRO A 4 0.87 23.66 24.96
CA PRO A 4 1.60 22.84 23.96
C PRO A 4 1.08 21.40 23.81
N ARG A 5 0.49 20.81 24.87
CA ARG A 5 -0.13 19.48 24.83
C ARG A 5 -1.39 19.45 23.96
N VAL A 6 -2.21 20.51 23.98
CA VAL A 6 -3.43 20.61 23.16
C VAL A 6 -3.08 20.81 21.69
N ARG A 7 -1.99 21.54 21.39
CA ARG A 7 -1.47 21.65 20.02
C ARG A 7 -0.99 20.30 19.48
N ARG A 8 -0.29 19.52 20.30
CA ARG A 8 0.19 18.18 19.91
C ARG A 8 -0.98 17.20 19.70
N GLN A 9 -2.02 17.26 20.52
CA GLN A 9 -3.24 16.47 20.33
C GLN A 9 -4.02 16.89 19.08
N ARG A 10 -4.15 18.19 18.79
CA ARG A 10 -4.78 18.66 17.55
C ARG A 10 -4.00 18.21 16.32
N GLN A 11 -2.67 18.24 16.34
CA GLN A 11 -1.84 17.72 15.24
C GLN A 11 -1.94 16.19 15.10
N MET A 12 -2.09 15.45 16.18
CA MET A 12 -2.40 14.04 16.17
C MET A 12 -3.78 13.77 15.55
N CYS A 13 -4.81 14.53 15.92
CA CYS A 13 -6.16 14.41 15.36
C CYS A 13 -6.20 14.80 13.87
N ILE A 14 -5.43 15.78 13.43
CA ILE A 14 -5.29 16.15 12.01
C ILE A 14 -4.62 15.02 11.21
N ARG A 15 -3.71 14.28 11.82
CA ARG A 15 -3.07 13.10 11.21
C ARG A 15 -3.99 11.87 11.19
N ASP A 16 -5.01 11.86 12.06
CA ASP A 16 -5.93 10.76 12.27
C ASP A 16 -7.28 10.93 11.57
N ARG A 17 -7.35 11.49 10.34
CA ARG A 17 -8.55 11.41 9.47
C ARG A 17 -9.46 12.63 9.37
N PHE A 18 -9.10 13.79 9.88
CA PHE A 18 -9.85 15.02 9.65
C PHE A 18 -9.20 15.84 8.53
N THR A 19 -9.82 15.81 7.37
CA THR A 19 -9.47 16.76 6.29
C THR A 19 -10.29 18.03 6.47
N SER A 20 -9.63 19.17 6.55
CA SER A 20 -10.30 20.50 6.54
C SER A 20 -10.68 20.94 5.11
N VAL A 21 -10.27 20.18 4.11
CA VAL A 21 -10.51 20.44 2.68
C VAL A 21 -11.45 19.39 2.14
N ASP A 22 -12.46 19.81 1.39
CA ASP A 22 -13.34 18.89 0.66
C ASP A 22 -12.55 18.26 -0.50
N LEU A 23 -12.23 16.97 -0.35
CA LEU A 23 -11.45 16.21 -1.34
C LEU A 23 -12.20 16.07 -2.68
N ALA A 24 -13.53 16.16 -2.66
CA ALA A 24 -14.34 16.09 -3.86
C ALA A 24 -14.20 17.34 -4.76
N SER A 25 -13.76 18.47 -4.18
CA SER A 25 -13.50 19.71 -4.93
C SER A 25 -12.12 19.75 -5.60
N LEU A 26 -11.25 18.77 -5.33
CA LEU A 26 -9.91 18.73 -5.90
C LEU A 26 -9.93 18.32 -7.38
N GLY A 27 -9.04 18.93 -8.15
CA GLY A 27 -8.81 18.50 -9.54
C GLY A 27 -8.28 17.06 -9.64
N VAL A 28 -8.55 16.38 -10.75
CA VAL A 28 -8.14 14.99 -11.00
C VAL A 28 -6.64 14.76 -10.78
N GLN A 29 -5.81 15.74 -11.15
CA GLN A 29 -4.35 15.66 -10.98
C GLN A 29 -3.96 15.58 -9.50
N SER A 30 -4.61 16.41 -8.66
CA SER A 30 -4.37 16.43 -7.21
C SER A 30 -4.83 15.14 -6.55
N VAL A 31 -5.95 14.58 -7.01
CA VAL A 31 -6.47 13.29 -6.54
C VAL A 31 -5.50 12.16 -6.87
N LEU A 32 -4.91 12.13 -8.07
CA LEU A 32 -3.91 11.13 -8.45
C LEU A 32 -2.66 11.19 -7.58
N VAL A 33 -2.13 12.40 -7.34
CA VAL A 33 -0.98 12.57 -6.44
C VAL A 33 -1.33 12.12 -5.02
N TYR A 34 -2.53 12.43 -4.56
CA TYR A 34 -3.00 12.03 -3.24
C TYR A 34 -3.14 10.51 -3.12
N ILE A 35 -3.68 9.81 -4.14
CA ILE A 35 -3.75 8.35 -4.23
C ILE A 35 -2.34 7.75 -4.10
N PHE A 36 -1.37 8.27 -4.84
CA PHE A 36 0.01 7.79 -4.79
C PHE A 36 0.63 7.98 -3.40
N LEU A 37 0.44 9.16 -2.79
CA LEU A 37 0.95 9.45 -1.44
C LEU A 37 0.28 8.58 -0.36
N MET A 38 -1.03 8.26 -0.51
CA MET A 38 -1.71 7.31 0.38
C MET A 38 -1.19 5.89 0.22
N TRP A 39 -0.92 5.46 -1.02
CA TRP A 39 -0.43 4.13 -1.32
C TRP A 39 0.98 3.89 -0.78
N VAL A 40 1.88 4.90 -0.90
CA VAL A 40 3.18 4.94 -0.23
C VAL A 40 2.96 5.37 1.22
N GLY A 41 2.51 4.43 2.02
CA GLY A 41 1.98 4.64 3.38
C GLY A 41 2.97 5.15 4.41
N GLY A 42 2.71 4.83 5.68
CA GLY A 42 3.45 5.38 6.82
C GLY A 42 4.85 4.80 7.06
N ALA A 43 5.53 5.37 8.06
CA ALA A 43 6.85 4.92 8.51
C ALA A 43 6.85 3.44 8.98
N ALA A 44 8.02 2.81 8.96
CA ALA A 44 8.18 1.37 9.26
C ALA A 44 7.62 0.93 10.61
N GLN A 45 7.62 1.83 11.59
CA GLN A 45 7.09 1.58 12.95
C GLN A 45 5.70 2.16 13.17
N SER A 46 5.07 2.72 12.13
CA SER A 46 3.71 3.25 12.21
C SER A 46 2.67 2.13 12.17
N THR A 47 1.53 2.38 12.81
CA THR A 47 0.33 1.54 12.73
C THR A 47 -0.41 1.68 11.39
N ALA A 48 0.10 2.47 10.46
CA ALA A 48 -0.47 2.64 9.12
C ALA A 48 -0.42 1.34 8.33
N GLY A 49 -1.50 1.04 7.61
CA GLY A 49 -1.59 -0.06 6.65
C GLY A 49 -0.88 0.27 5.33
N GLY A 50 -1.03 -0.61 4.36
CA GLY A 50 -0.45 -0.43 3.02
C GLY A 50 1.05 -0.70 2.95
N ILE A 51 1.70 -0.15 1.91
CA ILE A 51 3.13 -0.28 1.70
C ILE A 51 3.88 0.71 2.58
N LYS A 52 4.81 0.22 3.38
CA LYS A 52 5.65 1.09 4.21
C LYS A 52 6.68 1.83 3.36
N VAL A 53 6.97 3.09 3.70
CA VAL A 53 7.95 3.93 2.99
C VAL A 53 9.30 3.22 2.83
N ASN A 54 9.76 2.49 3.85
CA ASN A 54 11.02 1.74 3.77
C ASN A 54 10.98 0.64 2.70
N ALA A 55 9.85 -0.10 2.59
CA ALA A 55 9.71 -1.14 1.57
C ALA A 55 9.71 -0.52 0.16
N PHE A 56 9.01 0.61 -0.02
CA PHE A 56 9.00 1.35 -1.28
C PHE A 56 10.40 1.87 -1.63
N ALA A 57 11.11 2.47 -0.67
CA ALA A 57 12.49 2.95 -0.88
C ALA A 57 13.44 1.82 -1.31
N VAL A 58 13.35 0.64 -0.68
CA VAL A 58 14.15 -0.54 -1.08
C VAL A 58 13.85 -0.97 -2.51
N VAL A 59 12.57 -0.94 -2.93
CA VAL A 59 12.18 -1.30 -4.31
C VAL A 59 12.75 -0.28 -5.31
N VAL A 60 12.66 1.02 -5.02
CA VAL A 60 13.23 2.07 -5.88
C VAL A 60 14.76 1.95 -5.96
N LEU A 61 15.44 1.71 -4.85
CA LEU A 61 16.89 1.52 -4.83
C LEU A 61 17.31 0.27 -5.62
N ASN A 62 16.55 -0.82 -5.50
CA ASN A 62 16.78 -2.03 -6.29
C ASN A 62 16.59 -1.76 -7.78
N LEU A 63 15.55 -1.01 -8.16
CA LEU A 63 15.32 -0.61 -9.55
C LEU A 63 16.50 0.21 -10.09
N VAL A 64 16.97 1.19 -9.32
CA VAL A 64 18.14 2.02 -9.71
C VAL A 64 19.40 1.19 -9.82
N ALA A 65 19.63 0.22 -8.93
CA ALA A 65 20.77 -0.70 -8.99
C ALA A 65 20.74 -1.54 -10.25
N VAL A 66 19.57 -2.10 -10.60
CA VAL A 66 19.38 -2.87 -11.86
C VAL A 66 19.65 -2.00 -13.08
N LEU A 67 19.13 -0.76 -13.12
CA LEU A 67 19.36 0.17 -14.23
C LEU A 67 20.83 0.59 -14.37
N ARG A 68 21.59 0.59 -13.26
CA ARG A 68 23.03 0.86 -13.25
C ARG A 68 23.89 -0.37 -13.52
N GLY A 69 23.29 -1.55 -13.65
CA GLY A 69 24.00 -2.82 -13.84
C GLY A 69 24.82 -3.26 -12.62
N THR A 70 24.50 -2.77 -11.42
CA THR A 70 25.18 -3.18 -10.19
C THR A 70 24.46 -4.39 -9.58
N GLU A 71 25.22 -5.47 -9.30
CA GLU A 71 24.65 -6.68 -8.69
C GLU A 71 24.24 -6.50 -7.22
N ARG A 72 24.77 -5.48 -6.56
CA ARG A 72 24.55 -5.23 -5.14
C ARG A 72 23.89 -3.89 -4.89
N VAL A 73 22.88 -3.89 -4.02
CA VAL A 73 22.22 -2.67 -3.58
C VAL A 73 22.93 -2.17 -2.31
N GLU A 74 23.69 -1.10 -2.46
CA GLU A 74 24.41 -0.46 -1.35
C GLU A 74 23.71 0.85 -0.96
N VAL A 75 23.51 1.02 0.35
CA VAL A 75 22.92 2.23 0.93
C VAL A 75 23.77 2.68 2.11
N PHE A 76 24.29 3.90 2.06
CA PHE A 76 25.14 4.49 3.11
C PHE A 76 26.32 3.58 3.54
N GLY A 77 26.99 2.90 2.58
CA GLY A 77 28.11 2.02 2.86
C GLY A 77 27.76 0.68 3.51
N ARG A 78 26.48 0.30 3.44
CA ARG A 78 25.98 -1.02 3.88
C ARG A 78 25.25 -1.73 2.76
N GLU A 79 25.51 -3.01 2.60
CA GLU A 79 24.80 -3.86 1.65
C GLU A 79 23.44 -4.27 2.22
N LEU A 80 22.40 -4.12 1.41
CA LEU A 80 21.06 -4.58 1.77
C LEU A 80 20.96 -6.11 1.60
N SER A 81 20.38 -6.79 2.59
CA SER A 81 20.19 -8.23 2.50
C SER A 81 19.21 -8.58 1.38
N TYR A 82 19.52 -9.60 0.61
CA TYR A 82 18.70 -10.11 -0.49
C TYR A 82 17.27 -10.45 -0.03
N ASP A 83 17.11 -10.99 1.18
CA ASP A 83 15.80 -11.30 1.76
C ASP A 83 14.93 -10.06 1.96
N SER A 84 15.53 -8.93 2.35
CA SER A 84 14.80 -7.67 2.52
C SER A 84 14.32 -7.13 1.18
N ILE A 85 15.16 -7.19 0.14
CA ILE A 85 14.79 -6.77 -1.23
C ILE A 85 13.64 -7.64 -1.75
N ARG A 86 13.76 -8.97 -1.61
CA ARG A 86 12.75 -9.92 -2.06
C ARG A 86 11.40 -9.70 -1.36
N ARG A 87 11.41 -9.50 -0.04
CA ARG A 87 10.19 -9.22 0.74
C ARG A 87 9.55 -7.89 0.33
N SER A 88 10.34 -6.85 0.12
CA SER A 88 9.84 -5.53 -0.30
C SER A 88 9.20 -5.60 -1.68
N ASN A 89 9.85 -6.25 -2.65
CA ASN A 89 9.28 -6.47 -3.98
C ASN A 89 7.96 -7.26 -3.90
N ALA A 90 7.92 -8.35 -3.12
CA ALA A 90 6.72 -9.13 -2.93
C ALA A 90 5.57 -8.30 -2.33
N THR A 91 5.86 -7.41 -1.36
CA THR A 91 4.83 -6.53 -0.77
C THR A 91 4.22 -5.60 -1.81
N VAL A 92 5.06 -4.96 -2.64
CA VAL A 92 4.60 -4.03 -3.67
C VAL A 92 3.73 -4.75 -4.71
N VAL A 93 4.21 -5.88 -5.25
CA VAL A 93 3.45 -6.66 -6.23
C VAL A 93 2.12 -7.14 -5.66
N MET A 94 2.11 -7.67 -4.43
CA MET A 94 0.89 -8.13 -3.76
C MET A 94 -0.10 -7.00 -3.52
N SER A 95 0.36 -5.80 -3.12
CA SER A 95 -0.54 -4.66 -2.90
C SER A 95 -1.22 -4.21 -4.18
N ILE A 96 -0.47 -4.15 -5.30
CA ILE A 96 -1.02 -3.81 -6.61
C ILE A 96 -2.04 -4.87 -7.05
N SER A 97 -1.71 -6.17 -6.89
CA SER A 97 -2.60 -7.28 -7.26
C SER A 97 -3.91 -7.23 -6.46
N VAL A 98 -3.82 -7.02 -5.14
CA VAL A 98 -5.01 -6.91 -4.29
C VAL A 98 -5.84 -5.70 -4.68
N LEU A 99 -5.23 -4.53 -4.87
CA LEU A 99 -5.94 -3.33 -5.32
C LEU A 99 -6.66 -3.58 -6.65
N PHE A 100 -5.98 -4.18 -7.61
CA PHE A 100 -6.56 -4.48 -8.93
C PHE A 100 -7.81 -5.36 -8.80
N VAL A 101 -7.72 -6.45 -8.03
CA VAL A 101 -8.85 -7.37 -7.82
C VAL A 101 -10.04 -6.67 -7.17
N PHE A 102 -9.79 -5.89 -6.09
CA PHE A 102 -10.87 -5.21 -5.37
C PHE A 102 -11.52 -4.09 -6.19
N VAL A 103 -10.73 -3.29 -6.91
CA VAL A 103 -11.27 -2.26 -7.82
C VAL A 103 -12.09 -2.91 -8.92
N PHE A 104 -11.62 -4.03 -9.49
CA PHE A 104 -12.34 -4.76 -10.53
C PHE A 104 -13.70 -5.28 -10.03
N ILE A 105 -13.74 -5.90 -8.85
CA ILE A 105 -15.00 -6.38 -8.25
C ILE A 105 -15.96 -5.21 -7.99
N LEU A 106 -15.47 -4.10 -7.40
CA LEU A 106 -16.30 -2.93 -7.12
C LEU A 106 -16.85 -2.29 -8.39
N THR A 107 -16.05 -2.25 -9.47
CA THR A 107 -16.52 -1.72 -10.78
C THR A 107 -17.67 -2.56 -11.36
N ILE A 108 -17.67 -3.88 -11.12
CA ILE A 108 -18.79 -4.75 -11.54
C ILE A 108 -20.05 -4.48 -10.69
N TRP A 109 -19.89 -4.27 -9.39
CA TRP A 109 -21.04 -4.07 -8.49
C TRP A 109 -21.63 -2.67 -8.53
N GLU A 110 -20.81 -1.66 -8.84
CA GLU A 110 -21.18 -0.23 -8.85
C GLU A 110 -20.86 0.42 -10.21
N PRO A 111 -21.58 0.04 -11.29
CA PRO A 111 -21.27 0.52 -12.64
C PRO A 111 -21.53 2.04 -12.81
N GLN A 112 -22.29 2.65 -11.91
CA GLN A 112 -22.57 4.10 -11.92
C GLN A 112 -21.48 4.94 -11.28
N ALA A 113 -20.59 4.32 -10.49
CA ALA A 113 -19.52 5.03 -9.80
C ALA A 113 -18.32 5.27 -10.73
N SER A 114 -17.67 6.43 -10.58
CA SER A 114 -16.43 6.72 -11.29
C SER A 114 -15.32 5.76 -10.86
N VAL A 115 -14.63 5.14 -11.81
CA VAL A 115 -13.49 4.25 -11.55
C VAL A 115 -12.41 4.94 -10.70
N MET A 116 -12.20 6.26 -10.90
CA MET A 116 -11.27 7.05 -10.11
C MET A 116 -11.68 7.11 -8.63
N ALA A 117 -12.98 7.30 -8.36
CA ALA A 117 -13.49 7.34 -7.00
C ALA A 117 -13.42 5.96 -6.32
N LEU A 118 -13.72 4.88 -7.06
CA LEU A 118 -13.57 3.50 -6.57
C LEU A 118 -12.09 3.17 -6.25
N LEU A 119 -11.17 3.57 -7.12
CA LEU A 119 -9.72 3.39 -6.90
C LEU A 119 -9.26 4.16 -5.66
N PHE A 120 -9.72 5.39 -5.50
CA PHE A 120 -9.43 6.20 -4.32
C PHE A 120 -9.90 5.52 -3.03
N GLU A 121 -11.15 5.02 -2.98
CA GLU A 121 -11.70 4.29 -1.84
C GLU A 121 -10.90 3.02 -1.53
N CYS A 122 -10.54 2.23 -2.56
CA CYS A 122 -9.75 1.01 -2.37
C CYS A 122 -8.35 1.32 -1.81
N VAL A 123 -7.67 2.33 -2.34
CA VAL A 123 -6.33 2.71 -1.84
C VAL A 123 -6.43 3.25 -0.42
N SER A 124 -7.44 4.08 -0.14
CA SER A 124 -7.71 4.60 1.19
C SER A 124 -8.01 3.48 2.19
N ALA A 125 -8.79 2.47 1.79
CA ALA A 125 -9.10 1.30 2.59
C ALA A 125 -7.85 0.45 2.87
N LEU A 126 -7.08 0.08 1.83
CA LEU A 126 -5.88 -0.75 1.95
C LEU A 126 -4.81 -0.07 2.81
N SER A 127 -4.60 1.23 2.63
CA SER A 127 -3.62 2.03 3.39
C SER A 127 -4.14 2.45 4.76
N THR A 128 -5.39 2.09 5.10
CA THR A 128 -6.07 2.43 6.37
C THR A 128 -6.08 3.93 6.66
N VAL A 129 -6.19 4.77 5.60
CA VAL A 129 -6.24 6.23 5.71
C VAL A 129 -7.64 6.70 6.12
N GLY A 130 -8.69 6.12 5.52
CA GLY A 130 -10.09 6.44 5.84
C GLY A 130 -10.60 7.73 5.21
N SER A 131 -9.91 8.26 4.21
CA SER A 131 -10.40 9.38 3.38
C SER A 131 -11.34 8.87 2.29
N SER A 132 -12.38 9.62 1.96
CA SER A 132 -13.37 9.30 0.92
C SER A 132 -13.63 10.51 0.02
N LEU A 133 -13.97 10.27 -1.24
CA LEU A 133 -14.48 11.27 -2.18
C LEU A 133 -16.01 11.35 -2.14
N ASN A 134 -16.63 11.24 -0.96
CA ASN A 134 -18.09 11.21 -0.76
C ASN A 134 -18.79 10.04 -1.48
N LEU A 135 -18.05 9.00 -1.88
CA LEU A 135 -18.61 7.82 -2.52
C LEU A 135 -19.19 6.82 -1.51
N THR A 136 -18.60 6.71 -0.33
CA THR A 136 -18.96 5.72 0.70
C THR A 136 -20.47 5.69 1.04
N PRO A 137 -21.20 6.84 1.15
CA PRO A 137 -22.63 6.83 1.43
C PRO A 137 -23.48 6.22 0.31
N THR A 138 -23.02 6.35 -0.94
CA THR A 138 -23.77 5.91 -2.13
C THR A 138 -23.51 4.45 -2.48
N LEU A 139 -22.49 3.82 -1.89
CA LEU A 139 -22.18 2.41 -2.11
C LEU A 139 -23.25 1.49 -1.54
N GLY A 140 -23.53 0.40 -2.25
CA GLY A 140 -24.38 -0.70 -1.76
C GLY A 140 -23.77 -1.39 -0.53
N ASP A 141 -24.61 -2.08 0.25
CA ASP A 141 -24.16 -2.74 1.49
C ASP A 141 -23.09 -3.81 1.24
N ASN A 142 -23.21 -4.55 0.13
CA ASN A 142 -22.20 -5.54 -0.27
C ASN A 142 -20.83 -4.87 -0.60
N SER A 143 -20.87 -3.74 -1.28
CA SER A 143 -19.68 -2.95 -1.62
C SER A 143 -19.00 -2.39 -0.36
N LYS A 144 -19.78 -1.93 0.63
CA LYS A 144 -19.27 -1.48 1.93
C LYS A 144 -18.59 -2.62 2.69
N LEU A 145 -19.19 -3.80 2.69
CA LEU A 145 -18.61 -4.98 3.34
C LEU A 145 -17.28 -5.39 2.68
N LEU A 146 -17.21 -5.33 1.35
CA LEU A 146 -15.97 -5.58 0.61
C LEU A 146 -14.87 -4.58 0.97
N VAL A 147 -15.19 -3.29 1.04
CA VAL A 147 -14.24 -2.24 1.46
C VAL A 147 -13.79 -2.45 2.90
N ALA A 148 -14.70 -2.82 3.81
CA ALA A 148 -14.35 -3.15 5.20
C ALA A 148 -13.38 -4.36 5.28
N PHE A 149 -13.60 -5.37 4.45
CA PHE A 149 -12.69 -6.52 4.34
C PHE A 149 -11.31 -6.10 3.82
N LEU A 150 -11.26 -5.20 2.85
CA LEU A 150 -10.01 -4.63 2.34
C LEU A 150 -9.26 -3.83 3.44
N MET A 151 -9.98 -3.08 4.27
CA MET A 151 -9.39 -2.39 5.44
C MET A 151 -8.76 -3.38 6.43
N PHE A 152 -9.42 -4.52 6.66
CA PHE A 152 -8.89 -5.58 7.52
C PHE A 152 -7.59 -6.17 6.95
N ILE A 153 -7.56 -6.47 5.65
CA ILE A 153 -6.36 -6.95 4.94
C ILE A 153 -5.21 -5.95 5.07
N GLY A 154 -5.49 -4.66 4.85
CA GLY A 154 -4.51 -3.58 4.99
C GLY A 154 -3.94 -3.46 6.40
N ARG A 155 -4.78 -3.68 7.41
CA ARG A 155 -4.39 -3.56 8.83
C ARG A 155 -3.51 -4.71 9.30
N VAL A 156 -3.84 -5.94 8.94
CA VAL A 156 -3.05 -7.16 9.29
C VAL A 156 -1.70 -7.15 8.58
N GLY A 157 -1.63 -6.53 7.40
CA GLY A 157 -0.47 -6.49 6.53
C GLY A 157 -0.44 -7.66 5.54
N LEU A 158 -0.24 -7.32 4.28
CA LEU A 158 -0.32 -8.26 3.15
C LEU A 158 0.62 -9.45 3.30
N ILE A 159 1.88 -9.22 3.70
CA ILE A 159 2.86 -10.30 3.88
C ILE A 159 2.47 -11.21 5.04
N THR A 160 2.04 -10.65 6.17
CA THR A 160 1.68 -11.44 7.35
C THR A 160 0.50 -12.35 7.05
N LEU A 161 -0.51 -11.84 6.33
CA LEU A 161 -1.65 -12.62 5.86
C LEU A 161 -1.22 -13.76 4.94
N MET A 162 -0.36 -13.48 3.96
CA MET A 162 0.12 -14.51 3.02
C MET A 162 0.97 -15.58 3.70
N LEU A 163 1.84 -15.20 4.63
CA LEU A 163 2.62 -16.16 5.42
C LEU A 163 1.74 -17.03 6.32
N GLY A 164 0.61 -16.51 6.80
CA GLY A 164 -0.37 -17.27 7.57
C GLY A 164 -1.18 -18.29 6.74
N ILE A 165 -1.51 -17.93 5.49
CA ILE A 165 -2.30 -18.78 4.59
C ILE A 165 -1.41 -19.82 3.88
N ILE A 166 -0.22 -19.41 3.43
CA ILE A 166 0.70 -20.29 2.70
C ILE A 166 1.53 -21.10 3.70
N LYS A 167 1.28 -22.40 3.75
CA LYS A 167 2.08 -23.33 4.54
C LYS A 167 3.55 -23.24 4.11
N GLN A 168 4.44 -22.75 4.98
CA GLN A 168 5.87 -22.68 4.67
C GLN A 168 6.39 -24.10 4.44
N LYS A 169 6.79 -24.42 3.20
CA LYS A 169 7.54 -25.63 2.94
C LYS A 169 8.89 -25.51 3.64
N LYS A 170 9.17 -26.38 4.62
CA LYS A 170 10.51 -26.50 5.19
C LYS A 170 11.48 -26.79 4.04
N HIS A 171 12.49 -25.93 3.86
CA HIS A 171 13.55 -26.15 2.89
C HIS A 171 14.17 -27.53 3.13
N THR A 172 13.94 -28.45 2.22
CA THR A 172 14.77 -29.64 2.08
C THR A 172 16.18 -29.17 1.69
N LYS A 173 17.21 -29.76 2.27
CA LYS A 173 18.63 -29.41 2.10
C LYS A 173 19.17 -29.56 0.66
N TYR A 174 18.30 -29.77 -0.33
CA TYR A 174 18.63 -29.93 -1.74
C TYR A 174 18.42 -28.63 -2.48
N GLN A 175 19.48 -28.07 -3.05
CA GLN A 175 19.46 -26.94 -3.96
C GLN A 175 19.45 -27.47 -5.40
N TYR A 176 18.42 -27.11 -6.17
CA TYR A 176 18.43 -27.37 -7.61
C TYR A 176 19.44 -26.48 -8.29
N PRO A 177 20.13 -26.97 -9.35
CA PRO A 177 21.03 -26.13 -10.14
C PRO A 177 20.26 -24.90 -10.68
N SER A 178 20.86 -23.72 -10.59
CA SER A 178 20.28 -22.47 -11.05
C SER A 178 20.19 -22.43 -12.56
N GLY A 179 18.98 -22.43 -13.12
CA GLY A 179 18.74 -22.12 -14.52
C GLY A 179 18.65 -20.60 -14.72
N GLN A 180 19.38 -20.05 -15.69
CA GLN A 180 19.23 -18.65 -16.09
C GLN A 180 18.08 -18.55 -17.12
N ILE A 181 17.06 -17.74 -16.79
CA ILE A 181 16.02 -17.37 -17.74
C ILE A 181 16.46 -16.05 -18.40
N ILE A 182 16.65 -16.07 -19.70
CA ILE A 182 16.95 -14.87 -20.47
C ILE A 182 15.67 -14.04 -20.55
N ILE A 183 15.67 -12.89 -19.87
CA ILE A 183 14.60 -11.90 -19.93
C ILE A 183 15.12 -10.81 -20.88
N ASN A 184 14.62 -10.79 -22.11
CA ASN A 184 14.89 -9.72 -23.08
C ASN A 184 14.08 -8.49 -22.74
#